data_8657057d4c537e3b2d09199976dd04c5
#
_entry.id   8657057d4c537e3b2d09199976dd04c5
#
_cell.length_a   1.000
_cell.length_b   1.000
_cell.length_c   1.000
_cell.angle_alpha   90.00
_cell.angle_beta   90.00
_cell.angle_gamma   90.00
#
_symmetry.space_group_name_H-M   'P 1'
#
loop_
_entity.id
_entity.type
_entity.pdbx_description
1 polymer ?
#
loop_
_entity_poly.entity_id
_entity_poly.type
_entity_poly.pdbx_seq_one_letter_code
_entity_poly.pdbx_strand_id
1 'polypeptide(L)'
;MIPAIASRVPLVRRTKAPALPLEERINHLTGLTVAPAGASHHDLVARTCGVLNYAALIASDVGQPDLAEDLCWRQHQVFANAGRLSGRIAVMSLMPLVNLARLQTRAGHGELAYSLLHCLNHAARHRNKTDIDGRTIDLSPLTGTGEDHRTVCQELYVTLLVDGARALAQIGRWTEAADAMAQHRGIGNRLLDGRQIKIMALMEQGLDQQARDLIDTTQPAEPWEKTVAFLLHAHCRPADAPVPIADLDRTVEEAVQLLAHPDPPTAVFQARTGLSALDVDHASRHHARILDCLVGVARLDAYAARDVLHHPVAASALDDQATGALTAVIAAAGLGAGTLSAPDHEALMGAVGHAERELERLLQADSNPG
;
A
#
# COMPACT_ATOMS: atom_id res chain seq x y z
N MET A 1 -0.60 -21.05 16.06
CA MET A 1 -1.20 -21.08 14.68
C MET A 1 -1.46 -19.66 14.27
N ILE A 2 -1.01 -19.24 13.09
CA ILE A 2 -1.24 -17.86 12.63
C ILE A 2 -2.73 -17.70 12.28
N PRO A 3 -3.45 -16.73 12.85
CA PRO A 3 -4.88 -16.59 12.60
C PRO A 3 -5.18 -16.08 11.18
N ALA A 4 -6.40 -16.31 10.68
CA ALA A 4 -6.85 -15.93 9.34
C ALA A 4 -6.67 -14.42 9.05
N ILE A 5 -6.77 -13.56 10.07
CA ILE A 5 -6.56 -12.12 9.96
C ILE A 5 -5.14 -11.74 9.47
N ALA A 6 -4.15 -12.62 9.62
CA ALA A 6 -2.75 -12.33 9.29
C ALA A 6 -2.56 -11.86 7.84
N SER A 7 -3.27 -12.46 6.88
CA SER A 7 -3.20 -12.06 5.47
C SER A 7 -3.68 -10.63 5.19
N ARG A 8 -4.38 -10.01 6.14
CA ARG A 8 -4.98 -8.67 6.02
C ARG A 8 -4.36 -7.62 6.93
N VAL A 9 -3.62 -8.04 7.97
CA VAL A 9 -2.89 -7.13 8.88
C VAL A 9 -1.63 -6.59 8.18
N PRO A 10 -1.26 -5.33 8.37
CA PRO A 10 -1.90 -4.34 9.24
C PRO A 10 -3.17 -3.71 8.63
N LEU A 11 -4.21 -3.65 9.43
CA LEU A 11 -5.47 -2.97 9.13
C LEU A 11 -5.38 -1.50 9.56
N VAL A 12 -4.88 -0.65 8.69
CA VAL A 12 -4.75 0.79 8.93
C VAL A 12 -5.54 1.56 7.87
N ARG A 13 -6.45 2.43 8.34
CA ARG A 13 -7.23 3.29 7.46
C ARG A 13 -6.32 4.32 6.78
N ARG A 14 -6.01 4.07 5.53
CA ARG A 14 -5.24 4.97 4.67
C ARG A 14 -6.00 5.22 3.39
N THR A 15 -6.08 6.48 3.02
CA THR A 15 -6.61 6.87 1.71
C THR A 15 -5.66 6.40 0.60
N LYS A 16 -6.23 5.76 -0.42
CA LYS A 16 -5.52 5.33 -1.62
C LYS A 16 -6.34 5.72 -2.84
N ALA A 17 -5.68 5.91 -3.97
CA ALA A 17 -6.38 6.02 -5.23
C ALA A 17 -7.15 4.70 -5.48
N PRO A 18 -8.47 4.74 -5.69
CA PRO A 18 -9.25 3.54 -5.93
C PRO A 18 -8.89 2.93 -7.31
N ALA A 19 -8.99 1.61 -7.41
CA ALA A 19 -8.85 0.89 -8.67
C ALA A 19 -10.17 1.01 -9.47
N LEU A 20 -10.34 2.17 -10.11
CA LEU A 20 -11.45 2.51 -10.98
C LEU A 20 -11.36 1.77 -12.35
N PRO A 21 -12.39 1.82 -13.20
CA PRO A 21 -12.32 1.34 -14.57
C PRO A 21 -11.07 1.82 -15.31
N LEU A 22 -10.44 0.95 -16.10
CA LEU A 22 -9.16 1.23 -16.76
C LEU A 22 -9.25 2.47 -17.65
N GLU A 23 -10.36 2.63 -18.39
CA GLU A 23 -10.61 3.81 -19.22
C GLU A 23 -10.56 5.12 -18.39
N GLU A 24 -11.21 5.15 -17.23
CA GLU A 24 -11.19 6.31 -16.34
C GLU A 24 -9.79 6.60 -15.82
N ARG A 25 -9.01 5.55 -15.52
CA ARG A 25 -7.62 5.66 -15.05
C ARG A 25 -6.69 6.19 -16.15
N ILE A 26 -6.86 5.74 -17.39
CA ILE A 26 -6.10 6.23 -18.55
C ILE A 26 -6.49 7.70 -18.84
N ASN A 27 -7.78 8.03 -18.79
CA ASN A 27 -8.24 9.41 -18.98
C ASN A 27 -7.71 10.33 -17.88
N HIS A 28 -7.68 9.86 -16.62
CA HIS A 28 -7.08 10.62 -15.52
C HIS A 28 -5.58 10.83 -15.74
N LEU A 29 -4.85 9.76 -16.12
CA LEU A 29 -3.42 9.81 -16.42
C LEU A 29 -3.10 10.84 -17.50
N THR A 30 -3.82 10.81 -18.62
CA THR A 30 -3.63 11.77 -19.72
C THR A 30 -4.01 13.19 -19.30
N GLY A 31 -5.05 13.37 -18.49
CA GLY A 31 -5.42 14.67 -17.91
C GLY A 31 -4.35 15.25 -16.98
N LEU A 32 -3.56 14.40 -16.32
CA LEU A 32 -2.44 14.84 -15.50
C LEU A 32 -1.29 15.43 -16.31
N THR A 33 -1.17 15.18 -17.61
CA THR A 33 -0.13 15.78 -18.44
C THR A 33 -0.35 17.27 -18.72
N VAL A 34 -1.58 17.77 -18.55
CA VAL A 34 -1.90 19.18 -18.72
C VAL A 34 -1.59 19.95 -17.46
N ALA A 35 -0.64 20.88 -17.52
CA ALA A 35 -0.25 21.70 -16.37
C ALA A 35 -1.35 22.71 -15.99
N PRO A 36 -1.70 22.85 -14.70
CA PRO A 36 -2.61 23.91 -14.25
C PRO A 36 -1.96 25.29 -14.42
N ALA A 37 -2.77 26.29 -14.74
CA ALA A 37 -2.29 27.66 -14.81
C ALA A 37 -1.76 28.13 -13.44
N GLY A 38 -0.56 28.71 -13.41
CA GLY A 38 0.05 29.24 -12.19
C GLY A 38 0.64 28.21 -11.24
N ALA A 39 0.77 26.95 -11.66
CA ALA A 39 1.42 25.91 -10.86
C ALA A 39 2.88 26.28 -10.55
N SER A 40 3.33 26.05 -9.31
CA SER A 40 4.73 26.26 -8.93
C SER A 40 5.63 25.20 -9.60
N HIS A 41 6.94 25.50 -9.68
CA HIS A 41 7.92 24.54 -10.19
C HIS A 41 7.84 23.20 -9.46
N HIS A 42 7.75 23.20 -8.13
CA HIS A 42 7.60 22.00 -7.31
C HIS A 42 6.33 21.22 -7.66
N ASP A 43 5.20 21.92 -7.85
CA ASP A 43 3.92 21.25 -8.19
C ASP A 43 3.98 20.62 -9.58
N LEU A 44 4.66 21.24 -10.51
CA LEU A 44 4.89 20.68 -11.85
C LEU A 44 5.75 19.41 -11.79
N VAL A 45 6.87 19.43 -11.05
CA VAL A 45 7.68 18.23 -10.82
C VAL A 45 6.87 17.13 -10.14
N ALA A 46 6.14 17.45 -9.07
CA ALA A 46 5.31 16.48 -8.36
C ALA A 46 4.23 15.86 -9.26
N ARG A 47 3.57 16.69 -10.08
CA ARG A 47 2.55 16.25 -11.02
C ARG A 47 3.13 15.32 -12.08
N THR A 48 4.26 15.68 -12.66
CA THR A 48 4.96 14.89 -13.67
C THR A 48 5.42 13.53 -13.11
N CYS A 49 5.98 13.52 -11.89
CA CYS A 49 6.26 12.28 -11.14
C CYS A 49 4.98 11.47 -10.90
N GLY A 50 3.87 12.14 -10.61
CA GLY A 50 2.56 11.50 -10.44
C GLY A 50 2.12 10.73 -11.69
N VAL A 51 2.31 11.30 -12.89
CA VAL A 51 2.02 10.60 -14.16
C VAL A 51 2.85 9.32 -14.27
N LEU A 52 4.16 9.39 -14.06
CA LEU A 52 5.08 8.24 -14.20
C LEU A 52 4.77 7.15 -13.16
N ASN A 53 4.56 7.54 -11.91
CA ASN A 53 4.19 6.59 -10.85
C ASN A 53 2.83 5.93 -11.10
N TYR A 54 1.85 6.69 -11.61
CA TYR A 54 0.51 6.16 -11.88
C TYR A 54 0.50 5.25 -13.10
N ALA A 55 1.31 5.53 -14.12
CA ALA A 55 1.51 4.64 -15.27
C ALA A 55 2.12 3.29 -14.83
N ALA A 56 3.16 3.31 -13.98
CA ALA A 56 3.74 2.09 -13.42
C ALA A 56 2.73 1.30 -12.57
N LEU A 57 1.87 1.99 -11.80
CA LEU A 57 0.79 1.35 -11.05
C LEU A 57 -0.22 0.67 -11.97
N ILE A 58 -0.67 1.34 -13.05
CA ILE A 58 -1.59 0.76 -14.04
C ILE A 58 -0.98 -0.48 -14.68
N ALA A 59 0.28 -0.41 -15.14
CA ALA A 59 0.98 -1.54 -15.73
C ALA A 59 1.05 -2.74 -14.76
N SER A 60 1.41 -2.48 -13.49
CA SER A 60 1.44 -3.51 -12.44
C SER A 60 0.04 -4.12 -12.20
N ASP A 61 -1.02 -3.30 -12.17
CA ASP A 61 -2.38 -3.75 -11.90
C ASP A 61 -2.94 -4.60 -13.03
N VAL A 62 -2.63 -4.23 -14.28
CA VAL A 62 -3.02 -5.02 -15.45
C VAL A 62 -2.27 -6.36 -15.54
N GLY A 63 -1.20 -6.54 -14.78
CA GLY A 63 -0.40 -7.77 -14.78
C GLY A 63 0.76 -7.73 -15.78
N GLN A 64 1.31 -6.54 -16.01
CA GLN A 64 2.54 -6.32 -16.79
C GLN A 64 3.70 -5.86 -15.88
N PRO A 65 4.25 -6.74 -15.03
CA PRO A 65 5.28 -6.38 -14.06
C PRO A 65 6.54 -5.84 -14.72
N ASP A 66 6.96 -6.39 -15.86
CA ASP A 66 8.16 -5.95 -16.57
C ASP A 66 8.01 -4.51 -17.08
N LEU A 67 6.83 -4.15 -17.59
CA LEU A 67 6.54 -2.78 -18.00
C LEU A 67 6.53 -1.84 -16.78
N ALA A 68 5.92 -2.27 -15.67
CA ALA A 68 5.89 -1.48 -14.44
C ALA A 68 7.31 -1.20 -13.90
N GLU A 69 8.17 -2.21 -13.93
CA GLU A 69 9.57 -2.10 -13.53
C GLU A 69 10.34 -1.18 -14.47
N ASP A 70 10.21 -1.35 -15.80
CA ASP A 70 10.84 -0.48 -16.81
C ASP A 70 10.47 0.99 -16.60
N LEU A 71 9.18 1.28 -16.34
CA LEU A 71 8.70 2.64 -16.07
C LEU A 71 9.35 3.25 -14.80
N CYS A 72 9.54 2.44 -13.75
CA CYS A 72 10.26 2.89 -12.56
C CYS A 72 11.73 3.21 -12.86
N TRP A 73 12.41 2.35 -13.63
CA TRP A 73 13.81 2.58 -14.01
C TRP A 73 13.98 3.79 -14.92
N ARG A 74 13.09 4.01 -15.88
CA ARG A 74 13.09 5.18 -16.77
C ARG A 74 12.93 6.47 -15.97
N GLN A 75 11.98 6.52 -15.05
CA GLN A 75 11.81 7.68 -14.17
C GLN A 75 13.06 7.93 -13.31
N HIS A 76 13.64 6.88 -12.73
CA HIS A 76 14.88 7.00 -11.97
C HIS A 76 16.02 7.57 -12.82
N GLN A 77 16.17 7.13 -14.05
CA GLN A 77 17.22 7.59 -14.97
C GLN A 77 17.14 9.09 -15.28
N VAL A 78 15.92 9.63 -15.42
CA VAL A 78 15.72 11.09 -15.59
C VAL A 78 16.29 11.86 -14.41
N PHE A 79 16.00 11.41 -13.18
CA PHE A 79 16.56 12.04 -11.98
C PHE A 79 18.08 11.85 -11.83
N ALA A 80 18.58 10.67 -12.15
CA ALA A 80 20.02 10.38 -12.06
C ALA A 80 20.85 11.29 -12.98
N ASN A 81 20.29 11.68 -14.13
CA ASN A 81 20.94 12.58 -15.09
C ASN A 81 20.90 14.06 -14.65
N ALA A 82 20.02 14.43 -13.73
CA ALA A 82 19.83 15.83 -13.30
C ALA A 82 20.87 16.33 -12.27
N GLY A 83 21.63 15.43 -11.67
CA GLY A 83 22.64 15.78 -10.67
C GLY A 83 22.09 16.10 -9.29
N ARG A 84 22.48 17.23 -8.67
CA ARG A 84 22.04 17.63 -7.33
C ARG A 84 20.62 18.16 -7.34
N LEU A 85 19.82 17.71 -6.35
CA LEU A 85 18.42 18.06 -6.23
C LEU A 85 18.14 18.75 -4.90
N SER A 86 17.14 19.62 -4.86
CA SER A 86 16.61 20.17 -3.61
C SER A 86 15.92 19.07 -2.78
N GLY A 87 15.82 19.25 -1.44
CA GLY A 87 15.37 18.20 -0.53
C GLY A 87 14.05 17.55 -0.92
N ARG A 88 13.05 18.33 -1.33
CA ARG A 88 11.73 17.80 -1.75
C ARG A 88 11.80 17.06 -3.09
N ILE A 89 12.55 17.57 -4.05
CA ILE A 89 12.73 16.92 -5.35
C ILE A 89 13.61 15.67 -5.20
N ALA A 90 14.64 15.71 -4.32
CA ALA A 90 15.44 14.55 -3.98
C ALA A 90 14.60 13.41 -3.36
N VAL A 91 13.59 13.72 -2.54
CA VAL A 91 12.64 12.71 -2.05
C VAL A 91 11.83 12.11 -3.20
N MET A 92 11.34 12.95 -4.14
CA MET A 92 10.60 12.46 -5.32
C MET A 92 11.45 11.54 -6.19
N SER A 93 12.76 11.80 -6.32
CA SER A 93 13.69 10.98 -7.11
C SER A 93 13.87 9.56 -6.57
N LEU A 94 13.57 9.34 -5.28
CA LEU A 94 13.64 8.03 -4.64
C LEU A 94 12.36 7.21 -4.83
N MET A 95 11.22 7.85 -5.17
CA MET A 95 9.94 7.17 -5.30
C MET A 95 9.94 6.03 -6.33
N PRO A 96 10.56 6.15 -7.53
CA PRO A 96 10.64 5.02 -8.45
C PRO A 96 11.39 3.81 -7.85
N LEU A 97 12.45 4.03 -7.08
CA LEU A 97 13.17 2.95 -6.38
C LEU A 97 12.33 2.32 -5.26
N VAL A 98 11.56 3.13 -4.52
CA VAL A 98 10.59 2.65 -3.55
C VAL A 98 9.48 1.85 -4.24
N ASN A 99 9.04 2.27 -5.43
CA ASN A 99 8.04 1.54 -6.20
C ASN A 99 8.55 0.18 -6.67
N LEU A 100 9.85 0.03 -7.00
CA LEU A 100 10.45 -1.29 -7.26
C LEU A 100 10.26 -2.22 -6.05
N ALA A 101 10.54 -1.75 -4.82
CA ALA A 101 10.29 -2.55 -3.62
C ALA A 101 8.81 -2.92 -3.45
N ARG A 102 7.89 -2.00 -3.78
CA ARG A 102 6.44 -2.27 -3.74
C ARG A 102 6.02 -3.29 -4.80
N LEU A 103 6.64 -3.30 -5.99
CA LEU A 103 6.43 -4.34 -7.01
C LEU A 103 6.90 -5.71 -6.49
N GLN A 104 8.07 -5.80 -5.87
CA GLN A 104 8.54 -7.04 -5.23
C GLN A 104 7.59 -7.50 -4.11
N THR A 105 7.06 -6.58 -3.29
CA THR A 105 6.06 -6.91 -2.27
C THR A 105 4.80 -7.50 -2.92
N ARG A 106 4.29 -6.90 -4.01
CA ARG A 106 3.13 -7.43 -4.75
C ARG A 106 3.36 -8.80 -5.35
N ALA A 107 4.59 -9.07 -5.80
CA ALA A 107 5.00 -10.38 -6.32
C ALA A 107 5.19 -11.45 -5.22
N GLY A 108 5.05 -11.09 -3.94
CA GLY A 108 5.27 -12.00 -2.81
C GLY A 108 6.74 -12.12 -2.39
N HIS A 109 7.64 -11.33 -2.96
CA HIS A 109 9.07 -11.33 -2.67
C HIS A 109 9.41 -10.33 -1.54
N GLY A 110 8.74 -10.47 -0.39
CA GLY A 110 8.85 -9.53 0.73
C GLY A 110 10.26 -9.36 1.27
N GLU A 111 11.10 -10.39 1.24
CA GLU A 111 12.50 -10.32 1.66
C GLU A 111 13.33 -9.43 0.72
N LEU A 112 13.15 -9.58 -0.60
CA LEU A 112 13.81 -8.71 -1.58
C LEU A 112 13.35 -7.26 -1.44
N ALA A 113 12.06 -7.04 -1.24
CA ALA A 113 11.50 -5.71 -1.01
C ALA A 113 12.10 -5.03 0.23
N TYR A 114 12.18 -5.76 1.35
CA TYR A 114 12.80 -5.26 2.57
C TYR A 114 14.29 -4.97 2.38
N SER A 115 15.04 -5.88 1.77
CA SER A 115 16.47 -5.72 1.49
C SER A 115 16.72 -4.49 0.62
N LEU A 116 15.94 -4.27 -0.43
CA LEU A 116 16.04 -3.10 -1.31
C LEU A 116 15.87 -1.80 -0.51
N LEU A 117 14.80 -1.69 0.29
CA LEU A 117 14.54 -0.50 1.10
C LEU A 117 15.63 -0.28 2.17
N HIS A 118 16.15 -1.36 2.75
CA HIS A 118 17.23 -1.30 3.72
C HIS A 118 18.52 -0.79 3.07
N CYS A 119 18.89 -1.31 1.89
CA CYS A 119 20.06 -0.86 1.13
C CYS A 119 19.96 0.62 0.73
N LEU A 120 18.79 1.06 0.24
CA LEU A 120 18.54 2.47 -0.07
C LEU A 120 18.72 3.37 1.15
N ASN A 121 18.09 3.01 2.27
CA ASN A 121 18.21 3.79 3.51
C ASN A 121 19.65 3.83 4.01
N HIS A 122 20.38 2.72 3.95
CA HIS A 122 21.79 2.66 4.34
C HIS A 122 22.66 3.53 3.43
N ALA A 123 22.51 3.39 2.10
CA ALA A 123 23.28 4.17 1.13
C ALA A 123 22.99 5.68 1.25
N ALA A 124 21.73 6.07 1.44
CA ALA A 124 21.37 7.47 1.64
C ALA A 124 22.03 8.05 2.91
N ARG A 125 21.94 7.34 4.04
CA ARG A 125 22.52 7.80 5.31
C ARG A 125 24.04 8.01 5.25
N HIS A 126 24.75 7.18 4.49
CA HIS A 126 26.22 7.24 4.38
C HIS A 126 26.70 7.95 3.10
N ARG A 127 25.78 8.50 2.29
CA ARG A 127 26.10 9.11 1.00
C ARG A 127 26.93 8.18 0.10
N ASN A 128 26.49 6.92 0.01
CA ASN A 128 27.19 5.87 -0.70
C ASN A 128 26.44 5.41 -1.97
N LYS A 129 27.10 4.54 -2.70
CA LYS A 129 26.47 3.75 -3.77
C LYS A 129 25.85 2.50 -3.19
N THR A 130 24.81 2.02 -3.87
CA THR A 130 24.21 0.70 -3.62
C THR A 130 23.91 0.03 -4.96
N ASP A 131 23.79 -1.29 -4.96
CA ASP A 131 23.38 -2.04 -6.13
C ASP A 131 21.92 -2.52 -5.95
N ILE A 132 21.12 -2.34 -7.00
CA ILE A 132 19.73 -2.82 -7.07
C ILE A 132 19.56 -3.49 -8.43
N ASP A 133 19.28 -4.78 -8.45
CA ASP A 133 19.07 -5.59 -9.65
C ASP A 133 20.21 -5.44 -10.68
N GLY A 134 21.46 -5.42 -10.21
CA GLY A 134 22.67 -5.26 -11.05
C GLY A 134 22.89 -3.84 -11.57
N ARG A 135 22.13 -2.86 -11.09
CA ARG A 135 22.29 -1.43 -11.43
C ARG A 135 22.86 -0.67 -10.25
N THR A 136 23.98 0.01 -10.43
CA THR A 136 24.60 0.84 -9.38
C THR A 136 23.86 2.18 -9.25
N ILE A 137 23.28 2.44 -8.07
CA ILE A 137 22.62 3.67 -7.71
C ILE A 137 23.57 4.50 -6.86
N ASP A 138 23.90 5.70 -7.31
CA ASP A 138 24.79 6.62 -6.59
C ASP A 138 23.99 7.70 -5.86
N LEU A 139 23.86 7.56 -4.54
CA LEU A 139 23.17 8.53 -3.69
C LEU A 139 24.13 9.58 -3.08
N SER A 140 25.42 9.52 -3.40
CA SER A 140 26.41 10.45 -2.86
C SER A 140 26.21 11.91 -3.31
N PRO A 141 25.88 12.19 -4.60
CA PRO A 141 25.66 13.54 -5.07
C PRO A 141 24.22 14.04 -4.95
N LEU A 142 23.29 13.23 -4.43
CA LEU A 142 21.84 13.47 -4.51
C LEU A 142 21.41 14.84 -3.96
N THR A 143 22.01 15.28 -2.85
CA THR A 143 21.65 16.54 -2.19
C THR A 143 22.85 17.45 -1.97
N GLY A 144 22.63 18.79 -2.09
CA GLY A 144 23.67 19.80 -1.92
C GLY A 144 23.87 20.24 -0.47
N THR A 145 22.82 20.22 0.35
CA THR A 145 22.85 20.73 1.74
C THR A 145 22.68 19.63 2.76
N GLY A 146 23.12 19.90 4.00
CA GLY A 146 22.88 18.97 5.12
C GLY A 146 21.43 18.89 5.56
N GLU A 147 20.61 19.90 5.28
CA GLU A 147 19.18 19.91 5.57
C GLU A 147 18.43 19.01 4.57
N ASP A 148 18.67 19.17 3.27
CA ASP A 148 18.09 18.30 2.24
C ASP A 148 18.46 16.84 2.47
N HIS A 149 19.71 16.59 2.85
CA HIS A 149 20.15 15.23 3.18
C HIS A 149 19.38 14.63 4.36
N ARG A 150 19.14 15.41 5.42
CA ARG A 150 18.34 14.94 6.57
C ARG A 150 16.89 14.62 6.14
N THR A 151 16.30 15.46 5.29
CA THR A 151 14.95 15.22 4.75
C THR A 151 14.88 13.88 3.99
N VAL A 152 15.83 13.63 3.08
CA VAL A 152 15.93 12.37 2.34
C VAL A 152 16.08 11.17 3.28
N CYS A 153 16.99 11.25 4.26
CA CYS A 153 17.20 10.17 5.21
C CYS A 153 15.96 9.89 6.06
N GLN A 154 15.24 10.93 6.47
CA GLN A 154 14.01 10.80 7.25
C GLN A 154 12.90 10.11 6.45
N GLU A 155 12.68 10.49 5.19
CA GLU A 155 11.66 9.90 4.34
C GLU A 155 11.95 8.43 4.02
N LEU A 156 13.20 8.09 3.67
CA LEU A 156 13.58 6.69 3.47
C LEU A 156 13.48 5.85 4.74
N TYR A 157 13.77 6.46 5.88
CA TYR A 157 13.60 5.81 7.17
C TYR A 157 12.12 5.47 7.45
N VAL A 158 11.21 6.43 7.24
CA VAL A 158 9.77 6.20 7.38
C VAL A 158 9.28 5.15 6.38
N THR A 159 9.77 5.20 5.14
CA THR A 159 9.44 4.21 4.11
C THR A 159 9.90 2.80 4.49
N LEU A 160 11.14 2.65 4.99
CA LEU A 160 11.65 1.37 5.48
C LEU A 160 10.79 0.82 6.64
N LEU A 161 10.38 1.69 7.57
CA LEU A 161 9.52 1.29 8.69
C LEU A 161 8.15 0.81 8.22
N VAL A 162 7.53 1.52 7.27
CA VAL A 162 6.16 1.22 6.86
C VAL A 162 6.13 0.14 5.77
N ASP A 163 6.79 0.37 4.65
CA ASP A 163 6.73 -0.54 3.51
C ASP A 163 7.61 -1.78 3.74
N GLY A 164 8.78 -1.63 4.38
CA GLY A 164 9.68 -2.73 4.68
C GLY A 164 9.08 -3.71 5.70
N ALA A 165 8.52 -3.21 6.81
CA ALA A 165 7.89 -4.09 7.80
C ALA A 165 6.65 -4.79 7.22
N ARG A 166 5.87 -4.11 6.37
CA ARG A 166 4.74 -4.73 5.66
C ARG A 166 5.19 -5.82 4.69
N ALA A 167 6.30 -5.62 3.99
CA ALA A 167 6.85 -6.61 3.08
C ALA A 167 7.22 -7.90 3.83
N LEU A 168 7.88 -7.81 4.99
CA LEU A 168 8.17 -8.96 5.86
C LEU A 168 6.90 -9.59 6.44
N ALA A 169 5.95 -8.78 6.90
CA ALA A 169 4.69 -9.26 7.44
C ALA A 169 3.87 -10.04 6.40
N GLN A 170 3.88 -9.61 5.13
CA GLN A 170 3.15 -10.26 4.06
C GLN A 170 3.65 -11.68 3.76
N ILE A 171 4.92 -11.96 3.99
CA ILE A 171 5.51 -13.31 3.86
C ILE A 171 5.51 -14.09 5.19
N GLY A 172 4.80 -13.60 6.22
CA GLY A 172 4.64 -14.26 7.50
C GLY A 172 5.83 -14.12 8.46
N ARG A 173 6.82 -13.27 8.17
CA ARG A 173 7.99 -13.06 9.05
C ARG A 173 7.68 -11.99 10.11
N TRP A 174 6.66 -12.26 10.94
CA TRP A 174 6.11 -11.29 11.90
C TRP A 174 7.11 -10.86 12.96
N THR A 175 7.87 -11.80 13.51
CA THR A 175 8.89 -11.52 14.53
C THR A 175 9.95 -10.56 13.98
N GLU A 176 10.46 -10.81 12.78
CA GLU A 176 11.47 -9.93 12.16
C GLU A 176 10.91 -8.55 11.80
N ALA A 177 9.67 -8.51 11.29
CA ALA A 177 8.99 -7.25 11.04
C ALA A 177 8.82 -6.43 12.34
N ALA A 178 8.44 -7.09 13.45
CA ALA A 178 8.30 -6.45 14.75
C ALA A 178 9.64 -5.97 15.31
N ASP A 179 10.71 -6.73 15.14
CA ASP A 179 12.06 -6.37 15.58
C ASP A 179 12.59 -5.16 14.78
N ALA A 180 12.39 -5.16 13.45
CA ALA A 180 12.71 -4.02 12.60
C ALA A 180 11.98 -2.75 13.05
N MET A 181 10.67 -2.86 13.34
CA MET A 181 9.88 -1.73 13.87
C MET A 181 10.39 -1.27 15.25
N ALA A 182 10.73 -2.21 16.15
CA ALA A 182 11.22 -1.90 17.49
C ALA A 182 12.56 -1.17 17.48
N GLN A 183 13.52 -1.64 16.66
CA GLN A 183 14.83 -1.01 16.49
C GLN A 183 14.73 0.47 16.11
N HIS A 184 13.66 0.81 15.43
CA HIS A 184 13.42 2.13 14.91
C HIS A 184 12.34 2.92 15.69
N ARG A 185 11.93 2.46 16.86
CA ARG A 185 10.87 3.05 17.67
C ARG A 185 9.53 3.20 16.92
N GLY A 186 9.28 2.31 15.97
CA GLY A 186 8.07 2.30 15.16
C GLY A 186 6.85 1.70 15.86
N ILE A 187 7.01 1.14 17.07
CA ILE A 187 5.91 0.58 17.88
C ILE A 187 5.39 1.68 18.81
N GLY A 188 4.37 2.40 18.36
CA GLY A 188 3.72 3.43 19.16
C GLY A 188 2.59 2.90 20.05
N ASN A 189 1.79 3.83 20.61
CA ASN A 189 0.63 3.53 21.46
C ASN A 189 -0.70 3.46 20.68
N ARG A 190 -0.74 3.81 19.40
CA ARG A 190 -1.89 3.68 18.49
C ARG A 190 -1.84 2.36 17.72
N LEU A 191 -3.00 1.86 17.26
CA LEU A 191 -3.10 0.66 16.40
C LEU A 191 -2.66 0.92 14.95
N LEU A 192 -1.48 1.52 14.78
CA LEU A 192 -0.83 1.66 13.49
C LEU A 192 0.01 0.41 13.16
N ASP A 193 0.68 0.42 12.01
CA ASP A 193 1.42 -0.74 11.49
C ASP A 193 2.29 -1.44 12.52
N GLY A 194 3.19 -0.72 13.19
CA GLY A 194 4.15 -1.33 14.11
C GLY A 194 3.49 -2.03 15.30
N ARG A 195 2.42 -1.46 15.87
CA ARG A 195 1.73 -2.07 16.99
C ARG A 195 0.97 -3.32 16.56
N GLN A 196 0.28 -3.28 15.42
CA GLN A 196 -0.41 -4.46 14.87
C GLN A 196 0.57 -5.57 14.49
N ILE A 197 1.70 -5.24 13.84
CA ILE A 197 2.77 -6.21 13.53
C ILE A 197 3.33 -6.84 14.81
N LYS A 198 3.53 -6.06 15.90
CA LYS A 198 4.01 -6.60 17.18
C LYS A 198 2.97 -7.52 17.82
N ILE A 199 1.67 -7.20 17.74
CA ILE A 199 0.59 -8.07 18.21
C ILE A 199 0.64 -9.40 17.45
N MET A 200 0.76 -9.38 16.11
CA MET A 200 0.86 -10.59 15.29
C MET A 200 2.11 -11.41 15.62
N ALA A 201 3.26 -10.77 15.86
CA ALA A 201 4.47 -11.46 16.29
C ALA A 201 4.32 -12.17 17.65
N LEU A 202 3.61 -11.55 18.60
CA LEU A 202 3.30 -12.17 19.89
C LEU A 202 2.37 -13.39 19.71
N MET A 203 1.35 -13.29 18.87
CA MET A 203 0.46 -14.41 18.55
C MET A 203 1.21 -15.55 17.84
N GLU A 204 2.12 -15.24 16.93
CA GLU A 204 2.99 -16.23 16.27
C GLU A 204 3.82 -17.02 17.30
N GLN A 205 4.30 -16.33 18.34
CA GLN A 205 5.09 -16.92 19.42
C GLN A 205 4.24 -17.64 20.50
N GLY A 206 2.91 -17.65 20.35
CA GLY A 206 1.99 -18.22 21.35
C GLY A 206 1.87 -17.39 22.64
N LEU A 207 2.26 -16.12 22.59
CA LEU A 207 2.21 -15.18 23.72
C LEU A 207 0.88 -14.39 23.71
N ASP A 208 -0.24 -15.10 23.60
CA ASP A 208 -1.57 -14.51 23.37
C ASP A 208 -2.00 -13.54 24.48
N GLN A 209 -1.60 -13.78 25.74
CA GLN A 209 -1.89 -12.85 26.83
C GLN A 209 -1.15 -11.52 26.63
N GLN A 210 0.13 -11.55 26.25
CA GLN A 210 0.88 -10.33 25.98
C GLN A 210 0.34 -9.58 24.75
N ALA A 211 -0.15 -10.32 23.75
CA ALA A 211 -0.82 -9.72 22.59
C ALA A 211 -2.10 -8.97 23.03
N ARG A 212 -2.94 -9.58 23.90
CA ARG A 212 -4.13 -8.93 24.48
C ARG A 212 -3.77 -7.71 25.30
N ASP A 213 -2.81 -7.81 26.21
CA ASP A 213 -2.34 -6.68 27.02
C ASP A 213 -1.87 -5.51 26.14
N LEU A 214 -1.21 -5.84 25.01
CA LEU A 214 -0.77 -4.83 24.04
C LEU A 214 -1.95 -4.18 23.32
N ILE A 215 -3.03 -4.90 23.03
CA ILE A 215 -4.26 -4.33 22.47
C ILE A 215 -4.94 -3.43 23.51
N ASP A 216 -5.07 -3.89 24.76
CA ASP A 216 -5.76 -3.17 25.85
C ASP A 216 -5.07 -1.85 26.21
N THR A 217 -3.75 -1.78 26.11
CA THR A 217 -2.97 -0.57 26.36
C THR A 217 -2.92 0.39 25.18
N THR A 218 -3.70 0.12 24.11
CA THR A 218 -3.78 1.01 22.95
C THR A 218 -4.53 2.30 23.31
N GLN A 219 -4.08 3.40 22.73
CA GLN A 219 -4.74 4.70 22.84
C GLN A 219 -5.34 5.08 21.48
N PRO A 220 -6.58 4.67 21.18
CA PRO A 220 -7.20 4.94 19.90
C PRO A 220 -7.46 6.44 19.73
N ALA A 221 -7.03 7.00 18.59
CA ALA A 221 -7.31 8.38 18.24
C ALA A 221 -8.48 8.51 17.24
N GLU A 222 -8.78 7.42 16.52
CA GLU A 222 -9.85 7.38 15.51
C GLU A 222 -10.79 6.19 15.75
N PRO A 223 -12.09 6.32 15.38
CA PRO A 223 -13.08 5.25 15.63
C PRO A 223 -12.67 3.89 15.04
N TRP A 224 -12.10 3.86 13.85
CA TRP A 224 -11.68 2.61 13.18
C TRP A 224 -10.65 1.80 13.99
N GLU A 225 -9.84 2.46 14.83
CA GLU A 225 -8.87 1.77 15.70
C GLU A 225 -9.56 0.89 16.74
N LYS A 226 -10.75 1.30 17.20
CA LYS A 226 -11.56 0.48 18.11
C LYS A 226 -12.08 -0.77 17.41
N THR A 227 -12.60 -0.63 16.19
CA THR A 227 -13.06 -1.77 15.39
C THR A 227 -11.93 -2.77 15.18
N VAL A 228 -10.73 -2.30 14.82
CA VAL A 228 -9.56 -3.16 14.65
C VAL A 228 -9.12 -3.80 15.97
N ALA A 229 -9.21 -3.09 17.10
CA ALA A 229 -8.92 -3.67 18.42
C ALA A 229 -9.85 -4.84 18.75
N PHE A 230 -11.17 -4.71 18.53
CA PHE A 230 -12.13 -5.79 18.73
C PHE A 230 -11.83 -7.01 17.84
N LEU A 231 -11.51 -6.78 16.56
CA LEU A 231 -11.11 -7.86 15.64
C LEU A 231 -9.85 -8.58 16.13
N LEU A 232 -8.81 -7.85 16.49
CA LEU A 232 -7.56 -8.42 17.00
C LEU A 232 -7.81 -9.20 18.30
N HIS A 233 -8.60 -8.69 19.23
CA HIS A 233 -8.99 -9.42 20.44
C HIS A 233 -9.68 -10.73 20.14
N ALA A 234 -10.63 -10.72 19.21
CA ALA A 234 -11.35 -11.92 18.81
C ALA A 234 -10.40 -12.99 18.23
N HIS A 235 -9.41 -12.55 17.42
CA HIS A 235 -8.41 -13.43 16.84
C HIS A 235 -7.28 -13.86 17.79
N CYS A 236 -7.04 -13.14 18.91
CA CYS A 236 -6.07 -13.52 19.95
C CYS A 236 -6.57 -14.61 20.90
N ARG A 237 -7.73 -15.22 20.65
CA ARG A 237 -8.25 -16.30 21.47
C ARG A 237 -7.69 -17.65 21.04
N PRO A 238 -7.49 -18.60 21.99
CA PRO A 238 -7.19 -19.98 21.65
C PRO A 238 -8.30 -20.55 20.74
N ALA A 239 -7.91 -21.45 19.83
CA ALA A 239 -8.82 -22.04 18.84
C ALA A 239 -9.99 -22.84 19.49
N ASP A 240 -9.81 -23.30 20.71
CA ASP A 240 -10.79 -24.05 21.51
C ASP A 240 -11.68 -23.15 22.39
N ALA A 241 -11.41 -21.85 22.47
CA ALA A 241 -12.17 -20.90 23.24
C ALA A 241 -13.03 -19.99 22.34
N PRO A 242 -14.33 -20.30 22.15
CA PRO A 242 -15.20 -19.51 21.30
C PRO A 242 -15.30 -18.07 21.81
N VAL A 243 -15.47 -17.14 20.87
CA VAL A 243 -15.73 -15.74 21.19
C VAL A 243 -17.09 -15.67 21.92
N PRO A 244 -17.20 -15.04 23.11
CA PRO A 244 -18.50 -14.84 23.78
C PRO A 244 -19.45 -14.10 22.83
N ILE A 245 -20.72 -14.50 22.83
CA ILE A 245 -21.71 -13.95 21.88
C ILE A 245 -21.79 -12.41 21.99
N ALA A 246 -21.77 -11.85 23.20
CA ALA A 246 -21.81 -10.40 23.38
C ALA A 246 -20.58 -9.67 22.77
N ASP A 247 -19.39 -10.29 22.83
CA ASP A 247 -18.17 -9.73 22.24
C ASP A 247 -18.20 -9.87 20.71
N LEU A 248 -18.73 -10.99 20.20
CA LEU A 248 -18.95 -11.21 18.77
C LEU A 248 -19.94 -10.18 18.22
N ASP A 249 -21.11 -10.04 18.85
CA ASP A 249 -22.14 -9.08 18.43
C ASP A 249 -21.59 -7.66 18.38
N ARG A 250 -20.81 -7.27 19.40
CA ARG A 250 -20.12 -5.96 19.42
C ARG A 250 -19.11 -5.82 18.30
N THR A 251 -18.26 -6.81 18.08
CA THR A 251 -17.23 -6.80 17.03
C THR A 251 -17.86 -6.64 15.65
N VAL A 252 -18.93 -7.39 15.40
CA VAL A 252 -19.67 -7.32 14.14
C VAL A 252 -20.38 -5.97 13.98
N GLU A 253 -21.01 -5.46 15.04
CA GLU A 253 -21.71 -4.16 14.99
C GLU A 253 -20.74 -3.03 14.61
N GLU A 254 -19.57 -2.97 15.25
CA GLU A 254 -18.53 -1.99 14.94
C GLU A 254 -18.01 -2.13 13.49
N ALA A 255 -17.82 -3.36 13.01
CA ALA A 255 -17.41 -3.61 11.64
C ALA A 255 -18.50 -3.17 10.65
N VAL A 256 -19.75 -3.53 10.87
CA VAL A 256 -20.88 -3.15 10.02
C VAL A 256 -21.08 -1.62 9.99
N GLN A 257 -20.95 -0.94 11.12
CA GLN A 257 -21.01 0.52 11.16
C GLN A 257 -19.92 1.17 10.30
N LEU A 258 -18.71 0.60 10.30
CA LEU A 258 -17.61 1.08 9.46
C LEU A 258 -17.87 0.85 7.96
N LEU A 259 -18.54 -0.25 7.61
CA LEU A 259 -18.89 -0.58 6.22
C LEU A 259 -20.16 0.14 5.73
N ALA A 260 -21.03 0.59 6.64
CA ALA A 260 -22.29 1.25 6.29
C ALA A 260 -22.12 2.56 5.50
N HIS A 261 -20.93 3.14 5.53
CA HIS A 261 -20.58 4.35 4.79
C HIS A 261 -19.42 4.04 3.82
N PRO A 262 -19.72 3.42 2.67
CA PRO A 262 -18.72 3.08 1.67
C PRO A 262 -17.96 4.32 1.17
N ASP A 263 -16.63 4.26 1.22
CA ASP A 263 -15.74 5.38 0.89
C ASP A 263 -14.64 4.87 -0.09
N PRO A 264 -14.68 5.26 -1.38
CA PRO A 264 -13.76 4.73 -2.39
C PRO A 264 -12.29 4.80 -1.99
N PRO A 265 -11.76 5.91 -1.43
CA PRO A 265 -10.36 5.97 -0.99
C PRO A 265 -9.98 4.98 0.12
N THR A 266 -10.93 4.45 0.86
CA THR A 266 -10.70 3.51 1.98
C THR A 266 -11.40 2.16 1.77
N ALA A 267 -11.96 1.89 0.59
CA ALA A 267 -12.73 0.68 0.30
C ALA A 267 -11.96 -0.62 0.59
N VAL A 268 -10.66 -0.68 0.24
CA VAL A 268 -9.82 -1.85 0.54
C VAL A 268 -9.69 -2.08 2.06
N PHE A 269 -9.51 -1.02 2.84
CA PHE A 269 -9.46 -1.13 4.30
C PHE A 269 -10.81 -1.60 4.87
N GLN A 270 -11.92 -1.01 4.40
CA GLN A 270 -13.26 -1.41 4.79
C GLN A 270 -13.52 -2.88 4.44
N ALA A 271 -13.24 -3.31 3.21
CA ALA A 271 -13.43 -4.69 2.78
C ALA A 271 -12.63 -5.67 3.66
N ARG A 272 -11.36 -5.41 3.91
CA ARG A 272 -10.50 -6.25 4.76
C ARG A 272 -10.99 -6.32 6.20
N THR A 273 -11.53 -5.22 6.73
CA THR A 273 -12.15 -5.18 8.06
C THR A 273 -13.39 -6.07 8.12
N GLY A 274 -14.27 -5.98 7.13
CA GLY A 274 -15.47 -6.82 7.03
C GLY A 274 -15.15 -8.31 6.84
N LEU A 275 -14.16 -8.64 6.00
CA LEU A 275 -13.68 -10.01 5.83
C LEU A 275 -13.09 -10.57 7.13
N SER A 276 -12.41 -9.75 7.91
CA SER A 276 -11.90 -10.17 9.23
C SER A 276 -13.02 -10.40 10.25
N ALA A 277 -14.13 -9.67 10.13
CA ALA A 277 -15.32 -9.92 10.93
C ALA A 277 -16.03 -11.23 10.53
N LEU A 278 -16.05 -11.57 9.23
CA LEU A 278 -16.57 -12.88 8.77
C LEU A 278 -15.77 -14.05 9.36
N ASP A 279 -14.43 -13.92 9.42
CA ASP A 279 -13.58 -14.97 9.99
C ASP A 279 -13.82 -15.23 11.49
N VAL A 280 -14.29 -14.23 12.23
CA VAL A 280 -14.59 -14.37 13.66
C VAL A 280 -15.98 -14.99 13.88
N ASP A 281 -16.92 -14.80 12.97
CA ASP A 281 -18.29 -15.31 13.05
C ASP A 281 -18.43 -16.76 12.55
N HIS A 282 -17.73 -17.68 13.21
CA HIS A 282 -17.72 -19.11 12.84
C HIS A 282 -19.13 -19.74 12.80
N ALA A 283 -20.09 -19.20 13.56
CA ALA A 283 -21.47 -19.70 13.60
C ALA A 283 -22.36 -19.10 12.50
N SER A 284 -21.82 -18.27 11.62
CA SER A 284 -22.52 -17.62 10.51
C SER A 284 -23.75 -16.81 10.91
N ARG A 285 -23.76 -16.29 12.14
CA ARG A 285 -24.91 -15.56 12.69
C ARG A 285 -25.17 -14.23 11.96
N HIS A 286 -24.11 -13.57 11.53
CA HIS A 286 -24.16 -12.23 10.95
C HIS A 286 -23.69 -12.20 9.49
N HIS A 287 -23.37 -13.35 8.88
CA HIS A 287 -22.78 -13.44 7.54
C HIS A 287 -23.59 -12.64 6.51
N ALA A 288 -24.91 -12.82 6.44
CA ALA A 288 -25.75 -12.11 5.48
C ALA A 288 -25.60 -10.59 5.59
N ARG A 289 -25.62 -10.05 6.83
CA ARG A 289 -25.50 -8.63 7.09
C ARG A 289 -24.11 -8.07 6.72
N ILE A 290 -23.05 -8.82 7.06
CA ILE A 290 -21.68 -8.42 6.73
C ILE A 290 -21.47 -8.46 5.21
N LEU A 291 -21.94 -9.51 4.53
CA LEU A 291 -21.80 -9.69 3.08
C LEU A 291 -22.52 -8.61 2.29
N ASP A 292 -23.72 -8.21 2.70
CA ASP A 292 -24.47 -7.14 2.04
C ASP A 292 -23.67 -5.82 2.08
N CYS A 293 -23.12 -5.46 3.23
CA CYS A 293 -22.25 -4.29 3.37
C CYS A 293 -20.94 -4.43 2.57
N LEU A 294 -20.31 -5.62 2.57
CA LEU A 294 -19.07 -5.90 1.84
C LEU A 294 -19.25 -5.74 0.34
N VAL A 295 -20.37 -6.25 -0.23
CA VAL A 295 -20.67 -6.08 -1.66
C VAL A 295 -20.81 -4.60 -2.01
N GLY A 296 -21.47 -3.82 -1.16
CA GLY A 296 -21.58 -2.37 -1.33
C GLY A 296 -20.23 -1.66 -1.39
N VAL A 297 -19.32 -1.98 -0.48
CA VAL A 297 -17.94 -1.45 -0.47
C VAL A 297 -17.12 -1.95 -1.65
N ALA A 298 -17.20 -3.24 -1.97
CA ALA A 298 -16.39 -3.87 -3.01
C ALA A 298 -16.74 -3.39 -4.44
N ARG A 299 -17.95 -2.89 -4.66
CA ARG A 299 -18.34 -2.27 -5.95
C ARG A 299 -17.59 -0.97 -6.24
N LEU A 300 -16.96 -0.35 -5.26
CA LEU A 300 -16.26 0.94 -5.41
C LEU A 300 -14.79 0.81 -5.80
N ASP A 301 -14.20 -0.39 -5.67
CA ASP A 301 -12.77 -0.60 -5.86
C ASP A 301 -12.47 -2.04 -6.27
N ALA A 302 -11.71 -2.22 -7.35
CA ALA A 302 -11.42 -3.55 -7.88
C ALA A 302 -10.51 -4.40 -6.95
N TYR A 303 -9.66 -3.79 -6.12
CA TYR A 303 -8.89 -4.55 -5.13
C TYR A 303 -9.80 -5.06 -4.02
N ALA A 304 -10.77 -4.24 -3.57
CA ALA A 304 -11.75 -4.65 -2.59
C ALA A 304 -12.62 -5.79 -3.15
N ALA A 305 -13.07 -5.68 -4.40
CA ALA A 305 -13.83 -6.73 -5.10
C ALA A 305 -13.02 -8.04 -5.19
N ARG A 306 -11.75 -7.95 -5.56
CA ARG A 306 -10.85 -9.11 -5.61
C ARG A 306 -10.66 -9.74 -4.22
N ASP A 307 -10.40 -8.94 -3.19
CA ASP A 307 -10.21 -9.45 -1.83
C ASP A 307 -11.48 -10.19 -1.34
N VAL A 308 -12.69 -9.71 -1.68
CA VAL A 308 -13.96 -10.36 -1.33
C VAL A 308 -14.15 -11.67 -2.13
N LEU A 309 -13.92 -11.69 -3.44
CA LEU A 309 -14.09 -12.90 -4.27
C LEU A 309 -13.04 -13.98 -3.97
N HIS A 310 -11.86 -13.62 -3.48
CA HIS A 310 -10.84 -14.59 -3.08
C HIS A 310 -11.00 -15.08 -1.63
N HIS A 311 -11.90 -14.51 -0.85
CA HIS A 311 -12.14 -14.93 0.52
C HIS A 311 -13.04 -16.18 0.56
N PRO A 312 -12.58 -17.32 1.11
CA PRO A 312 -13.31 -18.59 0.99
C PRO A 312 -14.76 -18.53 1.48
N VAL A 313 -14.98 -17.91 2.66
CA VAL A 313 -16.32 -17.80 3.25
C VAL A 313 -17.19 -16.83 2.45
N ALA A 314 -16.66 -15.67 2.04
CA ALA A 314 -17.42 -14.71 1.25
C ALA A 314 -17.77 -15.28 -0.11
N ALA A 315 -16.80 -15.84 -0.85
CA ALA A 315 -17.02 -16.42 -2.17
C ALA A 315 -18.07 -17.52 -2.19
N SER A 316 -18.11 -18.37 -1.14
CA SER A 316 -19.10 -19.45 -1.06
C SER A 316 -20.49 -19.00 -0.67
N ALA A 317 -20.65 -17.81 -0.09
CA ALA A 317 -21.90 -17.29 0.42
C ALA A 317 -22.53 -16.20 -0.48
N LEU A 318 -21.78 -15.68 -1.44
CA LEU A 318 -22.31 -14.74 -2.45
C LEU A 318 -23.21 -15.47 -3.46
N ASP A 319 -24.28 -14.80 -3.87
CA ASP A 319 -25.10 -15.26 -4.99
C ASP A 319 -24.44 -14.95 -6.35
N ASP A 320 -25.00 -15.52 -7.42
CA ASP A 320 -24.50 -15.33 -8.78
C ASP A 320 -24.54 -13.87 -9.23
N GLN A 321 -25.51 -13.08 -8.76
CA GLN A 321 -25.65 -11.67 -9.11
C GLN A 321 -24.53 -10.84 -8.46
N ALA A 322 -24.26 -11.01 -7.18
CA ALA A 322 -23.19 -10.32 -6.49
C ALA A 322 -21.81 -10.73 -7.03
N THR A 323 -21.60 -12.03 -7.26
CA THR A 323 -20.36 -12.56 -7.85
C THR A 323 -20.12 -11.98 -9.24
N GLY A 324 -21.15 -11.95 -10.10
CA GLY A 324 -21.09 -11.35 -11.43
C GLY A 324 -20.79 -9.86 -11.39
N ALA A 325 -21.42 -9.11 -10.47
CA ALA A 325 -21.18 -7.69 -10.31
C ALA A 325 -19.74 -7.37 -9.87
N LEU A 326 -19.20 -8.10 -8.90
CA LEU A 326 -17.80 -7.90 -8.43
C LEU A 326 -16.79 -8.33 -9.50
N THR A 327 -17.06 -9.41 -10.24
CA THR A 327 -16.22 -9.84 -11.37
C THR A 327 -16.21 -8.77 -12.47
N ALA A 328 -17.34 -8.13 -12.75
CA ALA A 328 -17.40 -7.03 -13.71
C ALA A 328 -16.58 -5.80 -13.26
N VAL A 329 -16.55 -5.47 -11.96
CA VAL A 329 -15.71 -4.40 -11.40
C VAL A 329 -14.23 -4.70 -11.63
N ILE A 330 -13.78 -5.93 -11.37
CA ILE A 330 -12.39 -6.36 -11.59
C ILE A 330 -12.02 -6.29 -13.08
N ALA A 331 -12.92 -6.81 -13.95
CA ALA A 331 -12.73 -6.81 -15.39
C ALA A 331 -12.66 -5.38 -15.96
N ALA A 332 -13.58 -4.49 -15.53
CA ALA A 332 -13.58 -3.09 -15.94
C ALA A 332 -12.30 -2.34 -15.54
N ALA A 333 -11.72 -2.67 -14.39
CA ALA A 333 -10.44 -2.09 -13.94
C ALA A 333 -9.21 -2.69 -14.65
N GLY A 334 -9.39 -3.75 -15.45
CA GLY A 334 -8.31 -4.48 -16.11
C GLY A 334 -7.37 -5.21 -15.15
N LEU A 335 -7.81 -5.46 -13.90
CA LEU A 335 -6.96 -6.00 -12.86
C LEU A 335 -6.57 -7.46 -13.17
N GLY A 336 -5.28 -7.69 -13.46
CA GLY A 336 -4.76 -9.00 -13.83
C GLY A 336 -5.09 -9.45 -15.26
N ALA A 337 -5.49 -8.54 -16.15
CA ALA A 337 -5.83 -8.87 -17.54
C ALA A 337 -4.63 -9.36 -18.39
N GLY A 338 -3.40 -9.12 -17.95
CA GLY A 338 -2.17 -9.50 -18.63
C GLY A 338 -1.76 -8.59 -19.80
N THR A 339 -2.72 -7.87 -20.38
CA THR A 339 -2.47 -7.01 -21.54
C THR A 339 -3.30 -5.73 -21.48
N LEU A 340 -2.76 -4.65 -22.05
CA LEU A 340 -3.49 -3.43 -22.37
C LEU A 340 -4.02 -3.53 -23.81
N SER A 341 -5.17 -2.92 -24.09
CA SER A 341 -5.58 -2.71 -25.48
C SER A 341 -4.56 -1.80 -26.21
N ALA A 342 -4.47 -1.91 -27.54
CA ALA A 342 -3.55 -1.06 -28.29
C ALA A 342 -3.80 0.45 -28.05
N PRO A 343 -5.06 0.96 -28.02
CA PRO A 343 -5.33 2.36 -27.68
C PRO A 343 -4.91 2.74 -26.25
N ASP A 344 -5.18 1.88 -25.25
CA ASP A 344 -4.80 2.16 -23.87
C ASP A 344 -3.29 2.18 -23.68
N HIS A 345 -2.59 1.25 -24.33
CA HIS A 345 -1.12 1.20 -24.33
C HIS A 345 -0.53 2.45 -24.97
N GLU A 346 -1.04 2.87 -26.13
CA GLU A 346 -0.59 4.08 -26.82
C GLU A 346 -0.83 5.33 -25.97
N ALA A 347 -2.00 5.47 -25.37
CA ALA A 347 -2.33 6.59 -24.50
C ALA A 347 -1.44 6.62 -23.23
N LEU A 348 -1.21 5.47 -22.60
CA LEU A 348 -0.33 5.34 -21.43
C LEU A 348 1.12 5.74 -21.81
N MET A 349 1.67 5.16 -22.87
CA MET A 349 3.05 5.43 -23.30
C MET A 349 3.22 6.85 -23.84
N GLY A 350 2.20 7.42 -24.47
CA GLY A 350 2.15 8.83 -24.86
C GLY A 350 2.26 9.78 -23.66
N ALA A 351 1.47 9.50 -22.61
CA ALA A 351 1.53 10.27 -21.36
C ALA A 351 2.90 10.13 -20.66
N VAL A 352 3.46 8.92 -20.62
CA VAL A 352 4.79 8.64 -20.07
C VAL A 352 5.86 9.44 -20.81
N GLY A 353 5.92 9.33 -22.14
CA GLY A 353 6.92 10.04 -22.94
C GLY A 353 6.80 11.58 -22.85
N HIS A 354 5.58 12.10 -22.68
CA HIS A 354 5.36 13.52 -22.38
C HIS A 354 5.94 13.88 -21.02
N ALA A 355 5.60 13.10 -19.98
CA ALA A 355 6.03 13.35 -18.61
C ALA A 355 7.56 13.26 -18.46
N GLU A 356 8.22 12.32 -19.11
CA GLU A 356 9.69 12.22 -19.09
C GLU A 356 10.36 13.48 -19.64
N ARG A 357 9.96 13.93 -20.84
CA ARG A 357 10.51 15.16 -21.43
C ARG A 357 10.25 16.40 -20.57
N GLU A 358 9.08 16.50 -19.99
CA GLU A 358 8.73 17.61 -19.10
C GLU A 358 9.51 17.57 -17.79
N LEU A 359 9.72 16.38 -17.19
CA LEU A 359 10.55 16.21 -16.02
C LEU A 359 12.01 16.61 -16.29
N GLU A 360 12.58 16.15 -17.41
CA GLU A 360 13.94 16.55 -17.84
C GLU A 360 14.06 18.07 -17.96
N ARG A 361 13.10 18.72 -18.61
CA ARG A 361 13.07 20.18 -18.78
C ARG A 361 13.00 20.91 -17.44
N LEU A 362 12.16 20.44 -16.53
CA LEU A 362 11.98 21.04 -15.20
C LEU A 362 13.26 20.90 -14.36
N LEU A 363 13.89 19.73 -14.35
CA LEU A 363 15.11 19.49 -13.59
C LEU A 363 16.33 20.26 -14.13
N GLN A 364 16.42 20.49 -15.44
CA GLN A 364 17.46 21.33 -16.03
C GLN A 364 17.32 22.81 -15.62
N ALA A 365 16.08 23.30 -15.47
CA ALA A 365 15.82 24.67 -15.01
C ALA A 365 16.25 24.89 -13.54
N ASP A 366 16.15 23.85 -12.70
CA ASP A 366 16.59 23.88 -11.29
C ASP A 366 18.12 23.88 -11.15
N SER A 367 18.85 23.29 -12.10
CA SER A 367 20.30 23.18 -12.11
C SER A 367 21.02 24.47 -12.61
N ASN A 368 20.28 25.41 -13.19
CA ASN A 368 20.79 26.66 -13.74
C ASN A 368 20.00 27.86 -13.19
N PRO A 369 20.12 28.22 -11.91
CA PRO A 369 19.55 29.47 -11.39
C PRO A 369 20.30 30.63 -12.04
N GLY A 370 19.63 31.34 -12.98
CA GLY A 370 20.16 32.51 -13.67
C GLY A 370 20.55 33.67 -12.73
#